data_578a6f3a12cf2dc66200dac02f9b220f
#
_entry.id   578a6f3a12cf2dc66200dac02f9b220f
#
_cell.length_a   1.000
_cell.length_b   1.000
_cell.length_c   1.000
_cell.angle_alpha   90.00
_cell.angle_beta   90.00
_cell.angle_gamma   90.00
#
_symmetry.space_group_name_H-M   'P 1'
#
loop_
_entity.id
_entity.type
_entity.pdbx_description
1 polymer ?
#
loop_
_entity_poly.entity_id
_entity_poly.type
_entity_poly.pdbx_seq_one_letter_code
_entity_poly.pdbx_strand_id
1 'polypeptide(L)'
;MNRLFISKISYFKIALSSFIIFVTLPVFLFLIWLIALALFLYLRRSACPNYKDGLAVNPDLFFSPISGKVKWTDLEKREVCLTVSLLSGLGVYFPCPAKVEDFKLMKLDRSRMSGFTNRRNRYNLTLRSSRNELVHLELEPLLLNFRSFVLAGDRAKMSACMGYLPIGGKVKITFPSEIKLLVAEGETLKAGETVLAGT
;
A
#
# COMPACT_ATOMS: atom_id res chain seq x y z
N MET A 1 -9.08 -15.13 4.51
CA MET A 1 -10.27 -14.34 4.97
C MET A 1 -10.04 -12.88 4.57
N ASN A 2 -10.78 -12.39 3.56
CA ASN A 2 -10.61 -11.01 3.05
C ASN A 2 -11.15 -10.03 4.09
N ARG A 3 -10.28 -9.35 4.82
CA ARG A 3 -10.69 -8.30 5.75
C ARG A 3 -10.98 -7.03 4.96
N LEU A 4 -12.22 -6.63 4.93
CA LEU A 4 -12.61 -5.29 4.49
C LEU A 4 -12.14 -4.30 5.55
N PHE A 5 -11.25 -3.37 5.16
CA PHE A 5 -10.78 -2.29 6.06
C PHE A 5 -11.85 -1.21 6.24
N ILE A 6 -13.01 -1.62 6.72
CA ILE A 6 -14.10 -0.71 7.02
C ILE A 6 -14.36 -0.78 8.52
N SER A 7 -14.22 0.35 9.21
CA SER A 7 -14.56 0.42 10.63
C SER A 7 -16.05 0.16 10.86
N LYS A 8 -16.45 -0.33 12.04
CA LYS A 8 -17.85 -0.52 12.42
C LYS A 8 -18.69 0.75 12.23
N ILE A 9 -18.11 1.92 12.52
CA ILE A 9 -18.74 3.23 12.33
C ILE A 9 -19.01 3.51 10.83
N SER A 10 -18.12 3.05 9.94
CA SER A 10 -18.33 3.19 8.50
C SER A 10 -19.51 2.34 8.01
N TYR A 11 -19.69 1.13 8.53
CA TYR A 11 -20.85 0.30 8.19
C TYR A 11 -22.17 0.96 8.61
N PHE A 12 -22.23 1.50 9.83
CA PHE A 12 -23.41 2.21 10.30
C PHE A 12 -23.74 3.43 9.41
N LYS A 13 -22.76 4.25 9.07
CA LYS A 13 -22.94 5.40 8.17
C LYS A 13 -23.41 4.98 6.78
N ILE A 14 -22.86 3.89 6.24
CA ILE A 14 -23.26 3.34 4.95
C ILE A 14 -24.73 2.86 5.01
N ALA A 15 -25.09 2.09 6.02
CA ALA A 15 -26.45 1.59 6.19
C ALA A 15 -27.48 2.74 6.34
N LEU A 16 -27.15 3.75 7.14
CA LEU A 16 -28.01 4.92 7.34
C LEU A 16 -28.14 5.73 6.05
N SER A 17 -27.07 5.98 5.32
CA SER A 17 -27.13 6.70 4.03
C SER A 17 -27.91 5.92 2.99
N SER A 18 -27.77 4.59 2.92
CA SER A 18 -28.53 3.73 2.03
C SER A 18 -30.03 3.83 2.30
N PHE A 19 -30.41 3.78 3.56
CA PHE A 19 -31.80 3.88 3.98
C PHE A 19 -32.40 5.23 3.60
N ILE A 20 -31.70 6.33 3.89
CA ILE A 20 -32.16 7.68 3.54
C ILE A 20 -32.31 7.81 2.03
N ILE A 21 -31.35 7.37 1.23
CA ILE A 21 -31.37 7.45 -0.23
C ILE A 21 -32.48 6.58 -0.82
N PHE A 22 -32.68 5.37 -0.29
CA PHE A 22 -33.75 4.48 -0.72
C PHE A 22 -35.14 5.10 -0.54
N VAL A 23 -35.34 5.81 0.57
CA VAL A 23 -36.64 6.44 0.90
C VAL A 23 -36.88 7.73 0.09
N THR A 24 -35.80 8.47 -0.24
CA THR A 24 -35.91 9.82 -0.81
C THR A 24 -35.72 9.92 -2.32
N LEU A 25 -35.11 8.90 -2.95
CA LEU A 25 -34.74 8.96 -4.36
C LEU A 25 -35.43 7.88 -5.21
N PRO A 26 -35.70 8.16 -6.51
CA PRO A 26 -36.22 7.17 -7.45
C PRO A 26 -35.29 5.95 -7.55
N VAL A 27 -35.87 4.78 -7.81
CA VAL A 27 -35.16 3.48 -7.90
C VAL A 27 -33.90 3.55 -8.78
N PHE A 28 -33.94 4.31 -9.87
CA PHE A 28 -32.82 4.49 -10.78
C PHE A 28 -31.57 5.11 -10.10
N LEU A 29 -31.77 6.18 -9.32
CA LEU A 29 -30.68 6.84 -8.59
C LEU A 29 -30.16 5.95 -7.45
N PHE A 30 -31.03 5.16 -6.82
CA PHE A 30 -30.61 4.16 -5.86
C PHE A 30 -29.71 3.07 -6.47
N LEU A 31 -30.02 2.60 -7.68
CA LEU A 31 -29.18 1.65 -8.41
C LEU A 31 -27.78 2.24 -8.72
N ILE A 32 -27.71 3.49 -9.19
CA ILE A 32 -26.44 4.19 -9.40
C ILE A 32 -25.64 4.26 -8.10
N TRP A 33 -26.29 4.59 -6.99
CA TRP A 33 -25.64 4.63 -5.69
C TRP A 33 -25.11 3.25 -5.25
N LEU A 34 -25.87 2.16 -5.48
CA LEU A 34 -25.43 0.80 -5.20
C LEU A 34 -24.18 0.41 -6.01
N ILE A 35 -24.14 0.77 -7.30
CA ILE A 35 -22.96 0.53 -8.15
C ILE A 35 -21.77 1.32 -7.62
N ALA A 36 -21.95 2.59 -7.27
CA ALA A 36 -20.89 3.41 -6.68
C ALA A 36 -20.41 2.86 -5.34
N LEU A 37 -21.31 2.35 -4.50
CA LEU A 37 -20.96 1.69 -3.25
C LEU A 37 -20.19 0.39 -3.48
N ALA A 38 -20.65 -0.45 -4.41
CA ALA A 38 -19.96 -1.70 -4.76
C ALA A 38 -18.54 -1.43 -5.27
N LEU A 39 -18.40 -0.43 -6.14
CA LEU A 39 -17.07 0.03 -6.62
C LEU A 39 -16.22 0.54 -5.48
N PHE A 40 -16.76 1.35 -4.58
CA PHE A 40 -16.04 1.85 -3.40
C PHE A 40 -15.58 0.72 -2.47
N LEU A 41 -16.44 -0.28 -2.23
CA LEU A 41 -16.07 -1.46 -1.43
C LEU A 41 -15.02 -2.32 -2.12
N TYR A 42 -15.13 -2.49 -3.44
CA TYR A 42 -14.14 -3.19 -4.25
C TYR A 42 -12.77 -2.50 -4.20
N LEU A 43 -12.72 -1.18 -4.39
CA LEU A 43 -11.49 -0.40 -4.32
C LEU A 43 -10.85 -0.40 -2.92
N ARG A 44 -11.66 -0.60 -1.88
CA ARG A 44 -11.17 -0.74 -0.50
C ARG A 44 -10.80 -2.16 -0.10
N ARG A 45 -11.08 -3.13 -0.95
CA ARG A 45 -10.71 -4.52 -0.70
C ARG A 45 -9.19 -4.65 -0.75
N SER A 46 -8.55 -4.88 0.40
CA SER A 46 -7.21 -5.41 0.39
C SER A 46 -7.29 -6.93 0.25
N ALA A 47 -6.77 -7.47 -0.83
CA ALA A 47 -6.46 -8.87 -0.85
C ALA A 47 -5.32 -9.07 0.15
N CYS A 48 -5.57 -9.75 1.28
CA CYS A 48 -4.47 -10.33 2.03
C CYS A 48 -3.73 -11.24 1.05
N PRO A 49 -2.42 -11.08 0.86
CA PRO A 49 -1.67 -12.02 0.07
C PRO A 49 -1.93 -13.42 0.66
N ASN A 50 -2.24 -14.37 -0.19
CA ASN A 50 -2.33 -15.77 0.22
C ASN A 50 -0.91 -16.19 0.59
N TYR A 51 -0.59 -15.99 1.85
CA TYR A 51 0.62 -16.58 2.42
C TYR A 51 0.45 -18.09 2.29
N LYS A 52 1.16 -18.70 1.37
CA LYS A 52 1.28 -20.15 1.31
C LYS A 52 2.11 -20.53 2.53
N ASP A 53 1.44 -21.06 3.54
CA ASP A 53 2.01 -21.64 4.75
C ASP A 53 2.95 -22.81 4.42
N GLY A 54 4.01 -22.64 3.75
CA GLY A 54 4.90 -23.71 3.30
C GLY A 54 6.17 -23.23 2.63
N LEU A 55 6.24 -21.99 2.22
CA LEU A 55 7.52 -21.39 1.91
C LEU A 55 8.20 -21.09 3.24
N ALA A 56 9.15 -21.95 3.64
CA ALA A 56 10.09 -21.63 4.71
C ALA A 56 10.49 -20.16 4.50
N VAL A 57 10.20 -19.31 5.48
CA VAL A 57 10.51 -17.89 5.38
C VAL A 57 12.01 -17.80 5.25
N ASN A 58 12.49 -17.68 4.00
CA ASN A 58 13.90 -17.43 3.77
C ASN A 58 14.14 -15.97 4.18
N PRO A 59 14.87 -15.73 5.28
CA PRO A 59 15.11 -14.37 5.78
C PRO A 59 15.92 -13.53 4.79
N ASP A 60 16.45 -14.14 3.75
CA ASP A 60 17.27 -13.52 2.71
C ASP A 60 16.47 -12.89 1.58
N LEU A 61 15.16 -13.16 1.56
CA LEU A 61 14.28 -12.68 0.50
C LEU A 61 13.39 -11.53 0.98
N PHE A 62 13.32 -10.51 0.14
CA PHE A 62 12.42 -9.38 0.31
C PHE A 62 11.29 -9.44 -0.72
N PHE A 63 10.07 -9.51 -0.23
CA PHE A 63 8.89 -9.61 -1.07
C PHE A 63 8.30 -8.24 -1.39
N SER A 64 7.54 -8.16 -2.47
CA SER A 64 6.87 -6.93 -2.82
C SER A 64 5.88 -6.51 -1.73
N PRO A 65 6.02 -5.29 -1.17
CA PRO A 65 5.12 -4.80 -0.14
C PRO A 65 3.75 -4.39 -0.71
N ILE A 66 3.63 -4.30 -2.03
CA ILE A 66 2.41 -3.84 -2.67
C ILE A 66 2.25 -4.47 -4.05
N SER A 67 1.00 -4.66 -4.49
CA SER A 67 0.72 -5.07 -5.85
C SER A 67 0.77 -3.87 -6.80
N GLY A 68 1.51 -4.00 -7.89
CA GLY A 68 1.67 -2.91 -8.84
C GLY A 68 2.62 -3.25 -9.98
N LYS A 69 3.02 -2.24 -10.74
CA LYS A 69 3.95 -2.38 -11.84
C LYS A 69 5.25 -1.65 -11.53
N VAL A 70 6.39 -2.30 -11.81
CA VAL A 70 7.71 -1.66 -11.69
C VAL A 70 7.79 -0.54 -12.71
N LYS A 71 8.00 0.68 -12.23
CA LYS A 71 8.13 1.86 -13.07
C LYS A 71 9.56 2.07 -13.53
N TRP A 72 10.51 1.89 -12.64
CA TRP A 72 11.95 1.94 -12.87
C TRP A 72 12.70 1.26 -11.73
N THR A 73 13.90 0.82 -12.04
CA THR A 73 14.86 0.26 -11.08
C THR A 73 16.18 1.00 -11.20
N ASP A 74 16.82 1.27 -10.08
CA ASP A 74 18.18 1.84 -10.01
C ASP A 74 19.07 0.83 -9.29
N LEU A 75 19.92 0.14 -10.06
CA LEU A 75 20.80 -0.91 -9.54
C LEU A 75 21.93 -0.34 -8.69
N GLU A 76 22.38 0.88 -8.95
CA GLU A 76 23.46 1.52 -8.18
C GLU A 76 22.96 1.91 -6.79
N LYS A 77 21.80 2.54 -6.73
CA LYS A 77 21.14 2.96 -5.48
C LYS A 77 20.31 1.87 -4.83
N ARG A 78 20.13 0.74 -5.53
CA ARG A 78 19.26 -0.37 -5.11
C ARG A 78 17.85 0.07 -4.77
N GLU A 79 17.32 0.85 -5.66
CA GLU A 79 15.98 1.43 -5.54
C GLU A 79 15.04 0.82 -6.57
N VAL A 80 13.83 0.55 -6.13
CA VAL A 80 12.73 0.09 -6.98
C VAL A 80 11.55 1.05 -6.78
N CYS A 81 11.02 1.58 -7.87
CA CYS A 81 9.82 2.40 -7.85
C CYS A 81 8.65 1.64 -8.46
N LEU A 82 7.60 1.47 -7.68
CA LEU A 82 6.38 0.79 -8.08
C LEU A 82 5.27 1.80 -8.33
N THR A 83 4.47 1.59 -9.37
CA THR A 83 3.22 2.31 -9.60
C THR A 83 2.05 1.41 -9.24
N VAL A 84 1.19 1.91 -8.37
CA VAL A 84 0.01 1.22 -7.88
C VAL A 84 -1.21 1.81 -8.54
N SER A 85 -1.95 0.98 -9.30
CA SER A 85 -3.18 1.40 -9.96
C SER A 85 -4.39 1.21 -9.04
N LEU A 86 -5.51 1.85 -9.42
CA LEU A 86 -6.80 1.70 -8.73
C LEU A 86 -7.31 0.25 -8.69
N LEU A 87 -6.95 -0.54 -9.69
CA LEU A 87 -7.40 -1.93 -9.83
C LEU A 87 -6.46 -2.94 -9.14
N SER A 88 -5.31 -2.48 -8.68
CA SER A 88 -4.36 -3.31 -7.93
C SER A 88 -4.81 -3.48 -6.48
N GLY A 89 -4.25 -4.46 -5.79
CA GLY A 89 -4.37 -4.55 -4.34
C GLY A 89 -3.77 -3.30 -3.68
N LEU A 90 -4.57 -2.58 -2.90
CA LEU A 90 -4.20 -1.30 -2.31
C LEU A 90 -3.52 -1.42 -0.94
N GLY A 91 -3.43 -2.64 -0.40
CA GLY A 91 -2.76 -2.92 0.86
C GLY A 91 -1.25 -2.80 0.74
N VAL A 92 -0.61 -2.26 1.77
CA VAL A 92 0.84 -2.19 1.92
C VAL A 92 1.25 -3.15 3.02
N TYR A 93 2.23 -3.99 2.75
CA TYR A 93 2.61 -5.12 3.61
C TYR A 93 4.10 -5.08 3.95
N PHE A 94 4.47 -5.74 5.03
CA PHE A 94 5.87 -5.91 5.39
C PHE A 94 6.59 -6.77 4.35
N PRO A 95 7.67 -6.26 3.71
CA PRO A 95 8.44 -7.01 2.71
C PRO A 95 9.24 -8.17 3.29
N CYS A 96 9.55 -8.11 4.57
CA CYS A 96 10.26 -9.12 5.36
C CYS A 96 9.80 -9.03 6.82
N PRO A 97 10.15 -10.01 7.69
CA PRO A 97 9.97 -9.84 9.13
C PRO A 97 10.79 -8.65 9.62
N ALA A 98 10.11 -7.63 10.16
CA ALA A 98 10.78 -6.38 10.50
C ALA A 98 10.12 -5.64 11.69
N LYS A 99 10.89 -4.70 12.23
CA LYS A 99 10.44 -3.70 13.18
C LYS A 99 10.36 -2.34 12.49
N VAL A 100 9.31 -1.58 12.74
CA VAL A 100 9.21 -0.18 12.30
C VAL A 100 10.12 0.68 13.18
N GLU A 101 11.20 1.21 12.63
CA GLU A 101 12.10 2.11 13.36
C GLU A 101 11.57 3.53 13.37
N ASP A 102 11.08 4.00 12.21
CA ASP A 102 10.63 5.38 12.06
C ASP A 102 9.46 5.46 11.08
N PHE A 103 8.54 6.37 11.36
CA PHE A 103 7.41 6.69 10.49
C PHE A 103 7.20 8.19 10.46
N LYS A 104 7.50 8.82 9.32
CA LYS A 104 7.43 10.27 9.14
C LYS A 104 6.50 10.65 7.99
N LEU A 105 5.65 11.64 8.25
CA LEU A 105 4.89 12.34 7.23
C LEU A 105 5.68 13.56 6.76
N MET A 106 6.08 13.58 5.49
CA MET A 106 6.68 14.73 4.85
C MET A 106 5.64 15.45 3.98
N LYS A 107 5.45 16.74 4.23
CA LYS A 107 4.65 17.61 3.36
C LYS A 107 5.57 18.16 2.28
N LEU A 108 5.36 17.74 1.03
CA LEU A 108 6.12 18.30 -0.09
C LEU A 108 5.44 19.58 -0.56
N ASP A 109 6.03 20.73 -0.23
CA ASP A 109 5.66 22.01 -0.84
C ASP A 109 6.29 22.03 -2.25
N ARG A 110 5.48 21.73 -3.28
CA ARG A 110 5.90 22.01 -4.64
C ARG A 110 5.82 23.50 -4.89
N SER A 111 7.00 24.10 -5.14
CA SER A 111 7.18 25.48 -5.56
C SER A 111 6.18 25.93 -6.65
N ARG A 112 5.59 27.02 -6.41
CA ARG A 112 4.86 28.10 -7.05
C ARG A 112 4.75 28.21 -8.58
N MET A 113 4.88 27.18 -9.39
CA MET A 113 4.84 27.33 -10.86
C MET A 113 3.51 27.03 -11.54
N SER A 114 2.49 26.57 -10.85
CA SER A 114 1.13 26.53 -11.39
C SER A 114 0.14 26.73 -10.25
N GLY A 115 -0.81 27.63 -10.42
CA GLY A 115 -1.75 28.14 -9.41
C GLY A 115 -2.65 27.12 -8.69
N PHE A 116 -2.34 25.82 -8.77
CA PHE A 116 -2.90 24.75 -7.95
C PHE A 116 -1.82 24.19 -7.03
N THR A 117 -1.86 24.58 -5.77
CA THR A 117 -1.03 24.01 -4.71
C THR A 117 -1.46 22.56 -4.45
N ASN A 118 -0.98 21.64 -5.25
CA ASN A 118 -1.19 20.22 -5.03
C ASN A 118 -0.19 19.73 -3.97
N ARG A 119 -0.54 19.92 -2.70
CA ARG A 119 0.22 19.42 -1.55
C ARG A 119 0.16 17.90 -1.57
N ARG A 120 1.20 17.25 -2.08
CA ARG A 120 1.33 15.79 -1.98
C ARG A 120 1.99 15.43 -0.67
N ASN A 121 1.31 14.64 0.10
CA ASN A 121 1.89 14.03 1.29
C ASN A 121 2.77 12.85 0.87
N ARG A 122 3.96 12.78 1.45
CA ARG A 122 4.90 11.68 1.30
C ARG A 122 5.11 11.05 2.67
N TYR A 123 5.05 9.73 2.72
CA TYR A 123 5.23 8.97 3.95
C TYR A 123 6.50 8.17 3.84
N ASN A 124 7.41 8.36 4.79
CA ASN A 124 8.66 7.61 4.88
C ASN A 124 8.58 6.64 6.05
N LEU A 125 8.78 5.37 5.75
CA LEU A 125 8.88 4.31 6.75
C LEU A 125 10.29 3.73 6.67
N THR A 126 10.92 3.59 7.81
CA THR A 126 12.19 2.88 7.95
C THR A 126 11.90 1.58 8.70
N LEU A 127 12.18 0.47 8.06
CA LEU A 127 12.01 -0.87 8.59
C LEU A 127 13.38 -1.46 8.92
N ARG A 128 13.51 -2.07 10.10
CA ARG A 128 14.69 -2.85 10.47
C ARG A 128 14.34 -4.33 10.36
N SER A 129 14.99 -5.01 9.44
CA SER A 129 14.83 -6.45 9.25
C SER A 129 15.37 -7.25 10.44
N SER A 130 15.02 -8.53 10.52
CA SER A 130 15.58 -9.46 11.52
C SER A 130 17.11 -9.59 11.46
N ARG A 131 17.74 -9.25 10.33
CA ARG A 131 19.18 -9.19 10.14
C ARG A 131 19.81 -7.83 10.50
N ASN A 132 19.06 -6.94 11.10
CA ASN A 132 19.50 -5.58 11.44
C ASN A 132 19.71 -4.66 10.22
N GLU A 133 19.26 -5.05 9.04
CA GLU A 133 19.32 -4.27 7.81
C GLU A 133 18.19 -3.25 7.77
N LEU A 134 18.47 -2.07 7.19
CA LEU A 134 17.49 -1.00 7.06
C LEU A 134 16.90 -1.00 5.64
N VAL A 135 15.59 -1.11 5.56
CA VAL A 135 14.81 -0.95 4.32
C VAL A 135 13.98 0.31 4.43
N HIS A 136 14.11 1.20 3.46
CA HIS A 136 13.35 2.44 3.41
C HIS A 136 12.20 2.33 2.41
N LEU A 137 11.01 2.64 2.87
CA LEU A 137 9.79 2.70 2.08
C LEU A 137 9.29 4.13 2.01
N GLU A 138 9.18 4.66 0.81
CA GLU A 138 8.64 5.97 0.54
C GLU A 138 7.33 5.83 -0.22
N LEU A 139 6.22 6.28 0.37
CA LEU A 139 4.88 6.16 -0.16
C LEU A 139 4.37 7.52 -0.60
N GLU A 140 4.04 7.66 -1.88
CA GLU A 140 3.40 8.84 -2.46
C GLU A 140 1.98 8.52 -2.91
N PRO A 141 0.96 8.75 -2.07
CA PRO A 141 -0.43 8.54 -2.43
C PRO A 141 -0.85 9.43 -3.60
N LEU A 142 -1.77 8.93 -4.46
CA LEU A 142 -2.22 9.69 -5.62
C LEU A 142 -3.15 10.85 -5.22
N LEU A 143 -4.20 10.59 -4.45
CA LEU A 143 -5.22 11.57 -4.07
C LEU A 143 -5.50 11.60 -2.58
N LEU A 144 -5.76 10.44 -1.98
CA LEU A 144 -6.09 10.31 -0.56
C LEU A 144 -4.86 9.89 0.24
N ASN A 145 -4.77 10.35 1.47
CA ASN A 145 -3.66 10.04 2.37
C ASN A 145 -3.51 8.53 2.61
N PHE A 146 -2.25 8.08 2.74
CA PHE A 146 -1.95 6.74 3.22
C PHE A 146 -2.54 6.54 4.62
N ARG A 147 -3.20 5.42 4.82
CA ARG A 147 -3.71 5.02 6.13
C ARG A 147 -2.81 3.98 6.74
N SER A 148 -2.03 4.40 7.72
CA SER A 148 -1.16 3.52 8.47
C SER A 148 -1.94 2.78 9.56
N PHE A 149 -1.57 1.51 9.79
CA PHE A 149 -2.01 0.68 10.92
C PHE A 149 -0.86 0.39 11.88
N VAL A 150 0.33 0.89 11.57
CA VAL A 150 1.55 0.66 12.35
C VAL A 150 2.11 1.97 12.86
N LEU A 151 2.78 1.88 14.00
CA LEU A 151 3.51 2.95 14.65
C LEU A 151 5.00 2.60 14.75
N ALA A 152 5.83 3.59 15.02
CA ALA A 152 7.23 3.35 15.34
C ALA A 152 7.34 2.43 16.57
N GLY A 153 8.21 1.42 16.48
CA GLY A 153 8.36 0.39 17.52
C GLY A 153 7.62 -0.91 17.24
N ASP A 154 6.58 -0.92 16.41
CA ASP A 154 5.83 -2.12 16.07
C ASP A 154 6.70 -3.15 15.36
N ARG A 155 6.48 -4.43 15.68
CA ARG A 155 7.11 -5.57 15.04
C ARG A 155 6.07 -6.41 14.32
N ALA A 156 6.40 -6.86 13.13
CA ALA A 156 5.50 -7.70 12.38
C ALA A 156 6.23 -8.79 11.58
N LYS A 157 5.47 -9.85 11.31
CA LYS A 157 5.89 -10.91 10.39
C LYS A 157 5.80 -10.41 8.95
N MET A 158 6.48 -11.09 8.05
CA MET A 158 6.36 -10.91 6.61
C MET A 158 4.88 -10.93 6.19
N SER A 159 4.52 -10.10 5.22
CA SER A 159 3.16 -9.95 4.68
C SER A 159 2.09 -9.51 5.69
N ALA A 160 2.48 -9.10 6.91
CA ALA A 160 1.57 -8.39 7.78
C ALA A 160 1.21 -7.02 7.17
N CYS A 161 -0.04 -6.60 7.31
CA CYS A 161 -0.49 -5.35 6.72
C CYS A 161 -0.01 -4.13 7.52
N MET A 162 0.73 -3.23 6.86
CA MET A 162 1.16 -1.96 7.42
C MET A 162 0.12 -0.84 7.25
N GLY A 163 -0.72 -0.96 6.23
CA GLY A 163 -1.68 0.07 5.90
C GLY A 163 -2.21 -0.08 4.48
N TYR A 164 -2.81 0.97 3.94
CA TYR A 164 -3.27 0.96 2.55
C TYR A 164 -3.24 2.33 1.88
N LEU A 165 -3.10 2.30 0.54
CA LEU A 165 -3.19 3.45 -0.35
C LEU A 165 -4.60 3.50 -0.96
N PRO A 166 -5.50 4.42 -0.56
CA PRO A 166 -6.93 4.34 -0.92
C PRO A 166 -7.24 4.39 -2.43
N ILE A 167 -6.41 5.05 -3.21
CA ILE A 167 -6.61 5.24 -4.67
C ILE A 167 -5.35 4.85 -5.44
N GLY A 168 -4.40 4.19 -4.80
CA GLY A 168 -3.10 3.90 -5.39
C GLY A 168 -2.09 5.03 -5.20
N GLY A 169 -1.01 4.99 -5.99
CA GLY A 169 0.09 5.94 -5.86
C GLY A 169 1.41 5.39 -6.37
N LYS A 170 2.51 5.90 -5.82
CA LYS A 170 3.86 5.40 -6.06
C LYS A 170 4.46 4.91 -4.75
N VAL A 171 5.21 3.83 -4.84
CA VAL A 171 5.97 3.26 -3.73
C VAL A 171 7.40 3.11 -4.18
N LYS A 172 8.31 3.80 -3.51
CA LYS A 172 9.75 3.65 -3.70
C LYS A 172 10.32 2.85 -2.55
N ILE A 173 11.15 1.89 -2.86
CA ILE A 173 11.80 1.00 -1.91
C ILE A 173 13.29 1.12 -2.12
N THR A 174 14.03 1.38 -1.05
CA THR A 174 15.49 1.42 -1.06
C THR A 174 16.01 0.31 -0.16
N PHE A 175 16.83 -0.55 -0.74
CA PHE A 175 17.44 -1.68 -0.07
C PHE A 175 18.88 -1.39 0.38
N PRO A 176 19.39 -2.10 1.39
CA PRO A 176 20.79 -1.99 1.81
C PRO A 176 21.77 -2.50 0.75
N SER A 177 23.06 -2.17 0.93
CA SER A 177 24.11 -2.33 -0.09
C SER A 177 24.44 -3.77 -0.50
N GLU A 178 24.09 -4.76 0.32
CA GLU A 178 24.43 -6.17 0.08
C GLU A 178 23.37 -6.93 -0.72
N ILE A 179 22.22 -6.28 -0.98
CA ILE A 179 21.06 -6.93 -1.58
C ILE A 179 21.03 -6.71 -3.10
N LYS A 180 20.74 -7.78 -3.84
CA LYS A 180 20.56 -7.76 -5.30
C LYS A 180 19.11 -7.62 -5.66
N LEU A 181 18.78 -6.72 -6.57
CA LEU A 181 17.44 -6.59 -7.14
C LEU A 181 17.18 -7.73 -8.13
N LEU A 182 16.01 -8.35 -8.03
CA LEU A 182 15.59 -9.51 -8.82
C LEU A 182 14.45 -9.20 -9.80
N VAL A 183 14.04 -7.93 -9.89
CA VAL A 183 12.90 -7.50 -10.71
C VAL A 183 13.34 -6.55 -11.81
N ALA A 184 12.67 -6.63 -12.95
CA ALA A 184 12.91 -5.80 -14.11
C ALA A 184 11.86 -4.68 -14.25
N GLU A 185 12.24 -3.62 -14.96
CA GLU A 185 11.32 -2.53 -15.29
C GLU A 185 10.15 -3.05 -16.15
N GLY A 186 8.94 -2.60 -15.85
CA GLY A 186 7.72 -3.02 -16.54
C GLY A 186 7.07 -4.29 -15.98
N GLU A 187 7.72 -5.01 -15.08
CA GLU A 187 7.19 -6.22 -14.46
C GLU A 187 5.99 -5.92 -13.54
N THR A 188 5.00 -6.83 -13.54
CA THR A 188 3.84 -6.74 -12.65
C THR A 188 4.08 -7.59 -11.41
N LEU A 189 3.99 -6.95 -10.26
CA LEU A 189 4.28 -7.56 -8.97
C LEU A 189 2.99 -7.81 -8.18
N LYS A 190 3.01 -8.89 -7.41
CA LYS A 190 1.97 -9.21 -6.42
C LYS A 190 2.53 -9.09 -5.02
N ALA A 191 1.78 -8.37 -4.17
CA ALA A 191 2.15 -8.16 -2.77
C ALA A 191 2.32 -9.48 -2.02
N GLY A 192 3.44 -9.66 -1.34
CA GLY A 192 3.74 -10.84 -0.54
C GLY A 192 4.00 -12.14 -1.33
N GLU A 193 3.91 -12.11 -2.67
CA GLU A 193 4.17 -13.29 -3.52
C GLU A 193 5.43 -13.11 -4.37
N THR A 194 5.64 -11.93 -4.95
CA THR A 194 6.78 -11.67 -5.83
C THR A 194 7.99 -11.25 -5.03
N VAL A 195 9.12 -11.91 -5.25
CA VAL A 195 10.41 -11.56 -4.65
C VAL A 195 10.97 -10.34 -5.38
N LEU A 196 11.28 -9.27 -4.64
CA LEU A 196 11.89 -8.05 -5.17
C LEU A 196 13.40 -8.10 -5.17
N ALA A 197 13.95 -8.67 -4.09
CA ALA A 197 15.36 -8.62 -3.84
C ALA A 197 15.79 -9.77 -2.92
N GLY A 198 17.08 -10.11 -2.96
CA GLY A 198 17.66 -11.15 -2.12
C GLY A 198 19.18 -10.98 -1.99
N THR A 199 19.77 -11.67 -1.00
CA THR A 199 21.22 -11.72 -0.78
C THR A 199 21.86 -12.79 -1.63
#